data_f0b3af7eef3cda8ae0f3de2cc08c7136
#
_entry.id   f0b3af7eef3cda8ae0f3de2cc08c7136
#
_cell.length_a   1.000
_cell.length_b   1.000
_cell.length_c   1.000
_cell.angle_alpha   90.00
_cell.angle_beta   90.00
_cell.angle_gamma   90.00
#
_symmetry.space_group_name_H-M   'P 1'
#
loop_
_entity.id
_entity.type
_entity.pdbx_description
1 polymer ?
#
loop_
_entity_poly.entity_id
_entity_poly.type
_entity_poly.pdbx_seq_one_letter_code
_entity_poly.pdbx_strand_id
1 'polypeptide(L)'
;MMSGWRRLLEEESEHQWLSFAAFSIIVILGSILIDWSSDLSGVQEGSSLGVNGLVMDSTEDSVLYQSEDGNIINYKGQENSAQYATCLEKYGDLTLACLGTEGMVAFIGDGGEECDTEWCQFSIGENLTASQISGNGLALLLIVQDGTSDSLAAMWYGDSNPQPVVSEFEETMYLETIMPTEEGWLIGGSWQAPPNWLGSNPASPPKYELIIEATWDGIAAPAVEVVHVGGEGVIHGLFETSDGYLATGTSDTYLISEKSVEAIGISSRVATDDKNGNVWLFGDIGSKTVAIVSGSEITVEKLPEPLKITPTFATCDEDGMISVHGSDYSDEISAFSIDSNARTSITSLRGILDLGFILVSLLVLSIMGWNITDAIRKGEVF
;
A
#
# COMPACT_ATOMS: atom_id res chain seq x y z
N MET A 1 -27.73 24.99 56.92
CA MET A 1 -27.91 24.90 55.46
C MET A 1 -27.13 23.70 54.97
N MET A 2 -27.77 22.57 54.77
CA MET A 2 -27.11 21.41 54.14
C MET A 2 -26.84 21.73 52.67
N SER A 3 -25.64 21.48 52.19
CA SER A 3 -25.23 21.79 50.81
C SER A 3 -26.12 21.02 49.83
N GLY A 4 -26.52 21.66 48.71
CA GLY A 4 -27.44 21.07 47.73
C GLY A 4 -27.02 19.73 47.18
N TRP A 5 -25.75 19.39 47.28
CA TRP A 5 -25.18 18.07 46.87
C TRP A 5 -25.62 16.91 47.79
N ARG A 6 -25.80 17.14 49.11
CA ARG A 6 -26.32 16.12 50.02
C ARG A 6 -27.78 15.78 49.73
N ARG A 7 -28.60 16.78 49.35
CA ARG A 7 -30.00 16.56 48.99
C ARG A 7 -30.17 15.68 47.73
N LEU A 8 -29.30 15.85 46.75
CA LEU A 8 -29.29 15.00 45.54
C LEU A 8 -28.88 13.54 45.82
N LEU A 9 -28.13 13.30 46.89
CA LEU A 9 -27.69 11.96 47.28
C LEU A 9 -28.68 11.31 48.28
N GLU A 10 -29.52 12.08 48.91
CA GLU A 10 -30.45 11.59 49.99
C GLU A 10 -31.93 11.50 49.49
N GLU A 11 -32.25 11.93 48.26
CA GLU A 11 -33.56 11.70 47.68
C GLU A 11 -33.71 10.20 47.36
N GLU A 12 -34.41 9.48 48.23
CA GLU A 12 -34.91 8.12 47.98
C GLU A 12 -35.77 8.16 46.71
N SER A 13 -35.21 7.85 45.57
CA SER A 13 -36.01 7.80 44.36
C SER A 13 -36.41 6.33 44.11
N GLU A 14 -37.72 6.12 44.02
CA GLU A 14 -38.34 4.93 43.44
C GLU A 14 -37.77 4.62 42.04
N HIS A 15 -36.84 5.46 41.54
CA HIS A 15 -36.27 5.42 40.22
C HIS A 15 -34.75 5.10 40.19
N GLN A 16 -34.15 4.60 41.29
CA GLN A 16 -32.73 4.25 41.31
C GLN A 16 -32.37 3.25 40.21
N TRP A 17 -33.23 2.27 39.94
CA TRP A 17 -33.02 1.32 38.85
C TRP A 17 -33.11 1.98 37.45
N LEU A 18 -33.96 3.01 37.30
CA LEU A 18 -34.09 3.77 36.06
C LEU A 18 -32.82 4.58 35.79
N SER A 19 -32.25 5.17 36.84
CA SER A 19 -30.97 5.88 36.74
C SER A 19 -29.81 4.95 36.39
N PHE A 20 -29.80 3.73 36.95
CA PHE A 20 -28.85 2.70 36.60
C PHE A 20 -29.02 2.26 35.15
N ALA A 21 -30.24 1.99 34.71
CA ALA A 21 -30.53 1.62 33.33
C ALA A 21 -30.14 2.74 32.35
N ALA A 22 -30.48 3.99 32.66
CA ALA A 22 -30.12 5.14 31.84
C ALA A 22 -28.59 5.31 31.75
N PHE A 23 -27.85 5.16 32.86
CA PHE A 23 -26.41 5.20 32.85
C PHE A 23 -25.78 4.06 32.06
N SER A 24 -26.30 2.84 32.21
CA SER A 24 -25.85 1.68 31.43
C SER A 24 -26.03 1.90 29.93
N ILE A 25 -27.16 2.48 29.54
CA ILE A 25 -27.40 2.85 28.13
C ILE A 25 -26.40 3.92 27.67
N ILE A 26 -26.11 4.93 28.48
CA ILE A 26 -25.13 5.97 28.14
C ILE A 26 -23.73 5.36 27.98
N VAL A 27 -23.32 4.42 28.85
CA VAL A 27 -22.03 3.74 28.76
C VAL A 27 -21.95 2.89 27.48
N ILE A 28 -23.02 2.14 27.17
CA ILE A 28 -23.08 1.34 25.95
C ILE A 28 -23.02 2.22 24.70
N LEU A 29 -23.85 3.28 24.65
CA LEU A 29 -23.84 4.22 23.53
C LEU A 29 -22.52 4.95 23.41
N GLY A 30 -21.94 5.36 24.53
CA GLY A 30 -20.62 6.00 24.56
C GLY A 30 -19.51 5.09 24.05
N SER A 31 -19.50 3.81 24.46
CA SER A 31 -18.51 2.84 23.96
C SER A 31 -18.69 2.57 22.46
N ILE A 32 -19.92 2.48 21.95
CA ILE A 32 -20.20 2.35 20.50
C ILE A 32 -19.71 3.59 19.75
N LEU A 33 -19.97 4.80 20.26
CA LEU A 33 -19.50 6.04 19.64
C LEU A 33 -17.98 6.15 19.63
N ILE A 34 -17.31 5.71 20.69
CA ILE A 34 -15.85 5.68 20.76
C ILE A 34 -15.30 4.65 19.77
N ASP A 35 -15.88 3.45 19.69
CA ASP A 35 -15.47 2.43 18.72
C ASP A 35 -15.66 2.93 17.29
N TRP A 36 -16.80 3.55 17.01
CA TRP A 36 -17.06 4.14 15.68
C TRP A 36 -16.13 5.33 15.37
N SER A 37 -15.78 6.17 16.34
CA SER A 37 -14.80 7.26 16.17
C SER A 37 -13.37 6.75 15.96
N SER A 38 -13.12 5.44 16.15
CA SER A 38 -11.82 4.80 15.94
C SER A 38 -11.60 4.36 14.50
N ASP A 39 -12.66 4.32 13.71
CA ASP A 39 -12.54 3.93 12.32
C ASP A 39 -11.82 5.00 11.52
N LEU A 40 -11.06 4.58 10.53
CA LEU A 40 -10.33 5.47 9.62
C LEU A 40 -11.32 6.42 8.93
N SER A 41 -11.08 7.71 9.07
CA SER A 41 -11.89 8.74 8.41
C SER A 41 -11.46 8.95 6.96
N GLY A 42 -12.34 9.56 6.14
CA GLY A 42 -12.01 9.92 4.77
C GLY A 42 -12.10 8.76 3.77
N VAL A 43 -12.59 7.58 4.18
CA VAL A 43 -12.83 6.46 3.26
C VAL A 43 -14.09 6.73 2.43
N GLN A 44 -13.97 6.61 1.10
CA GLN A 44 -15.04 6.86 0.14
C GLN A 44 -15.08 5.73 -0.89
N GLU A 45 -16.25 5.45 -1.45
CA GLU A 45 -16.38 4.54 -2.58
C GLU A 45 -15.98 5.26 -3.88
N GLY A 46 -15.25 4.57 -4.76
CA GLY A 46 -14.77 5.09 -6.03
C GLY A 46 -13.30 5.53 -5.98
N SER A 47 -12.78 5.89 -7.15
CA SER A 47 -11.39 6.30 -7.35
C SER A 47 -11.31 7.79 -7.70
N SER A 48 -10.24 8.46 -7.28
CA SER A 48 -9.92 9.82 -7.72
C SER A 48 -9.39 9.88 -9.16
N LEU A 49 -8.93 8.75 -9.72
CA LEU A 49 -8.30 8.72 -11.06
C LEU A 49 -9.28 8.91 -12.22
N GLY A 50 -10.59 8.78 -11.99
CA GLY A 50 -11.62 9.07 -13.01
C GLY A 50 -11.62 8.15 -14.23
N VAL A 51 -10.95 6.99 -14.17
CA VAL A 51 -10.90 6.00 -15.24
C VAL A 51 -11.89 4.86 -15.00
N ASN A 52 -12.40 4.27 -16.10
CA ASN A 52 -13.32 3.15 -16.05
C ASN A 52 -12.63 1.86 -16.52
N GLY A 53 -11.96 1.19 -15.61
CA GLY A 53 -11.19 -0.02 -15.88
C GLY A 53 -10.33 -0.44 -14.71
N LEU A 54 -9.68 -1.59 -14.82
CA LEU A 54 -8.73 -2.06 -13.83
C LEU A 54 -7.41 -1.30 -13.99
N VAL A 55 -7.11 -0.42 -13.04
CA VAL A 55 -5.85 0.32 -13.05
C VAL A 55 -4.70 -0.65 -12.78
N MET A 56 -3.69 -0.57 -13.63
CA MET A 56 -2.48 -1.40 -13.60
C MET A 56 -1.27 -0.61 -13.12
N ASP A 57 -1.20 0.68 -13.51
CA ASP A 57 -0.09 1.55 -13.13
C ASP A 57 -0.48 3.02 -13.28
N SER A 58 0.21 3.93 -12.60
CA SER A 58 -0.02 5.37 -12.74
C SER A 58 1.21 6.20 -12.40
N THR A 59 1.29 7.35 -13.05
CA THR A 59 2.18 8.46 -12.70
C THR A 59 1.35 9.72 -12.45
N GLU A 60 1.97 10.83 -12.10
CA GLU A 60 1.26 12.11 -11.90
C GLU A 60 0.39 12.53 -13.10
N ASP A 61 0.88 12.27 -14.32
CA ASP A 61 0.27 12.73 -15.57
C ASP A 61 -0.44 11.62 -16.35
N SER A 62 -0.27 10.35 -15.97
CA SER A 62 -0.69 9.21 -16.77
C SER A 62 -1.28 8.09 -15.92
N VAL A 63 -2.28 7.41 -16.47
CA VAL A 63 -2.88 6.22 -15.86
C VAL A 63 -2.94 5.12 -16.92
N LEU A 64 -2.35 3.96 -16.62
CA LEU A 64 -2.49 2.74 -17.41
C LEU A 64 -3.60 1.89 -16.82
N TYR A 65 -4.59 1.56 -17.60
CA TYR A 65 -5.69 0.72 -17.15
C TYR A 65 -6.15 -0.25 -18.22
N GLN A 66 -6.68 -1.37 -17.78
CA GLN A 66 -7.27 -2.39 -18.63
C GLN A 66 -8.75 -2.08 -18.87
N SER A 67 -9.15 -1.99 -20.14
CA SER A 67 -10.53 -1.89 -20.60
C SER A 67 -10.99 -3.19 -21.27
N GLU A 68 -12.25 -3.24 -21.73
CA GLU A 68 -12.77 -4.37 -22.52
C GLU A 68 -12.01 -4.58 -23.84
N ASP A 69 -11.48 -3.51 -24.42
CA ASP A 69 -10.79 -3.50 -25.72
C ASP A 69 -9.25 -3.65 -25.59
N GLY A 70 -8.73 -3.82 -24.37
CA GLY A 70 -7.29 -3.91 -24.08
C GLY A 70 -6.80 -2.77 -23.20
N ASN A 71 -5.47 -2.64 -23.06
CA ASN A 71 -4.89 -1.63 -22.20
C ASN A 71 -4.90 -0.25 -22.85
N ILE A 72 -5.19 0.74 -22.03
CA ILE A 72 -5.30 2.15 -22.42
C ILE A 72 -4.37 2.96 -21.52
N ILE A 73 -3.62 3.89 -22.11
CA ILE A 73 -2.89 4.91 -21.38
C ILE A 73 -3.66 6.22 -21.51
N ASN A 74 -4.13 6.74 -20.41
CA ASN A 74 -4.70 8.07 -20.31
C ASN A 74 -3.58 9.04 -19.90
N TYR A 75 -3.14 9.90 -20.82
CA TYR A 75 -2.14 10.93 -20.57
C TYR A 75 -2.84 12.31 -20.56
N LYS A 76 -2.81 13.00 -19.42
CA LYS A 76 -3.42 14.34 -19.25
C LYS A 76 -4.88 14.42 -19.77
N GLY A 77 -5.66 13.35 -19.59
CA GLY A 77 -7.04 13.27 -20.02
C GLY A 77 -7.25 12.83 -21.47
N GLN A 78 -6.19 12.49 -22.20
CA GLN A 78 -6.26 11.92 -23.54
C GLN A 78 -6.02 10.41 -23.49
N GLU A 79 -6.98 9.64 -23.97
CA GLU A 79 -6.90 8.19 -24.02
C GLU A 79 -6.22 7.71 -25.30
N ASN A 80 -5.22 6.86 -25.14
CA ASN A 80 -4.47 6.25 -26.21
C ASN A 80 -4.47 4.73 -26.04
N SER A 81 -4.85 4.01 -27.11
CA SER A 81 -4.81 2.56 -27.10
C SER A 81 -3.36 2.07 -27.04
N ALA A 82 -3.05 1.29 -26.03
CA ALA A 82 -1.76 0.67 -25.80
C ALA A 82 -1.96 -0.79 -25.37
N GLN A 83 -2.54 -1.58 -26.25
CA GLN A 83 -3.15 -2.90 -25.99
C GLN A 83 -2.32 -3.84 -25.11
N TYR A 84 -1.00 -3.71 -25.12
CA TYR A 84 -0.09 -4.59 -24.40
C TYR A 84 0.82 -3.85 -23.42
N ALA A 85 0.52 -2.57 -23.14
CA ALA A 85 1.32 -1.81 -22.18
C ALA A 85 1.26 -2.47 -20.78
N THR A 86 2.39 -2.49 -20.12
CA THR A 86 2.58 -3.20 -18.83
C THR A 86 3.01 -2.29 -17.70
N CYS A 87 3.69 -1.16 -17.98
CA CYS A 87 4.18 -0.25 -16.95
C CYS A 87 4.16 1.21 -17.39
N LEU A 88 4.16 2.09 -16.42
CA LEU A 88 4.45 3.51 -16.54
C LEU A 88 5.53 3.90 -15.53
N GLU A 89 6.41 4.83 -15.89
CA GLU A 89 7.42 5.38 -15.00
C GLU A 89 7.59 6.86 -15.24
N LYS A 90 7.64 7.65 -14.18
CA LYS A 90 7.95 9.08 -14.28
C LYS A 90 9.47 9.26 -14.41
N TYR A 91 9.91 9.97 -15.45
CA TYR A 91 11.31 10.26 -15.68
C TYR A 91 11.50 11.74 -16.04
N GLY A 92 11.83 12.55 -15.06
CA GLY A 92 11.87 13.98 -15.21
C GLY A 92 10.50 14.55 -15.62
N ASP A 93 10.44 15.26 -16.73
CA ASP A 93 9.18 15.80 -17.29
C ASP A 93 8.48 14.81 -18.26
N LEU A 94 9.05 13.63 -18.47
CA LEU A 94 8.52 12.60 -19.36
C LEU A 94 7.88 11.47 -18.57
N THR A 95 6.98 10.75 -19.22
CA THR A 95 6.50 9.44 -18.79
C THR A 95 7.05 8.38 -19.73
N LEU A 96 7.68 7.35 -19.17
CA LEU A 96 8.09 6.16 -19.89
C LEU A 96 6.97 5.13 -19.82
N ALA A 97 6.74 4.40 -20.90
CA ALA A 97 5.75 3.31 -20.94
C ALA A 97 6.37 2.06 -21.55
N CYS A 98 6.24 0.94 -20.86
CA CYS A 98 6.55 -0.38 -21.40
C CYS A 98 5.39 -0.81 -22.30
N LEU A 99 5.62 -0.98 -23.61
CA LEU A 99 4.53 -1.30 -24.54
C LEU A 99 4.23 -2.80 -24.66
N GLY A 100 4.99 -3.65 -23.96
CA GLY A 100 4.70 -5.08 -23.79
C GLY A 100 4.82 -5.93 -25.05
N THR A 101 5.07 -5.35 -26.22
CA THR A 101 5.23 -6.08 -27.47
C THR A 101 6.56 -5.77 -28.14
N GLU A 102 7.21 -6.82 -28.63
CA GLU A 102 8.37 -6.72 -29.53
C GLU A 102 9.49 -5.80 -29.00
N GLY A 103 9.66 -5.77 -27.66
CA GLY A 103 10.71 -4.98 -27.03
C GLY A 103 10.57 -3.48 -27.25
N MET A 104 9.37 -2.95 -27.23
CA MET A 104 9.11 -1.51 -27.42
C MET A 104 8.88 -0.81 -26.09
N VAL A 105 9.51 0.35 -25.95
CA VAL A 105 9.27 1.32 -24.88
C VAL A 105 8.92 2.65 -25.53
N ALA A 106 8.01 3.40 -24.93
CA ALA A 106 7.63 4.72 -25.41
C ALA A 106 8.01 5.80 -24.40
N PHE A 107 8.41 6.97 -24.91
CA PHE A 107 8.40 8.22 -24.16
C PHE A 107 7.12 8.97 -24.47
N ILE A 108 6.42 9.41 -23.44
CA ILE A 108 5.17 10.17 -23.55
C ILE A 108 5.43 11.57 -22.96
N GLY A 109 5.09 12.62 -23.70
CA GLY A 109 5.29 14.00 -23.29
C GLY A 109 5.95 14.85 -24.37
N ASP A 110 6.35 16.05 -24.01
CA ASP A 110 7.04 16.96 -24.94
C ASP A 110 8.48 16.45 -25.17
N GLY A 111 8.61 15.44 -26.03
CA GLY A 111 9.85 14.69 -26.30
C GLY A 111 11.02 15.44 -26.93
N GLY A 112 10.98 16.77 -26.93
CA GLY A 112 12.05 17.63 -27.48
C GLY A 112 12.15 17.61 -29.01
N GLU A 113 13.24 18.19 -29.54
CA GLU A 113 13.44 18.39 -31.00
C GLU A 113 13.60 17.08 -31.81
N GLU A 114 13.74 15.93 -31.16
CA GLU A 114 13.99 14.64 -31.85
C GLU A 114 12.72 13.82 -32.14
N CYS A 115 11.59 14.18 -31.55
CA CYS A 115 10.30 13.51 -31.76
C CYS A 115 9.22 14.45 -32.23
N ASP A 116 8.78 14.29 -33.48
CA ASP A 116 7.67 15.05 -34.06
C ASP A 116 6.27 14.65 -33.53
N THR A 117 6.21 13.70 -32.59
CA THR A 117 4.98 13.16 -32.01
C THR A 117 5.06 13.11 -30.49
N GLU A 118 3.91 13.22 -29.81
CA GLU A 118 3.80 13.10 -28.36
C GLU A 118 4.28 11.73 -27.81
N TRP A 119 4.49 10.76 -28.71
CA TRP A 119 4.89 9.39 -28.40
C TRP A 119 6.10 8.99 -29.23
N CYS A 120 7.25 8.94 -28.60
CA CYS A 120 8.47 8.42 -29.18
C CYS A 120 8.70 6.98 -28.77
N GLN A 121 8.77 6.08 -29.73
CA GLN A 121 8.99 4.66 -29.47
C GLN A 121 10.42 4.28 -29.84
N PHE A 122 11.04 3.43 -29.01
CA PHE A 122 12.33 2.83 -29.30
C PHE A 122 12.33 1.33 -28.95
N SER A 123 13.16 0.56 -29.62
CA SER A 123 13.25 -0.88 -29.41
C SER A 123 14.35 -1.21 -28.42
N ILE A 124 14.06 -2.11 -27.47
CA ILE A 124 15.01 -2.69 -26.53
C ILE A 124 15.56 -4.05 -26.99
N GLY A 125 15.11 -4.56 -28.13
CA GLY A 125 15.53 -5.83 -28.71
C GLY A 125 14.38 -6.67 -29.20
N GLU A 126 14.63 -7.50 -30.20
CA GLU A 126 13.62 -8.44 -30.70
C GLU A 126 13.37 -9.54 -29.65
N ASN A 127 12.12 -9.91 -29.43
CA ASN A 127 11.64 -10.93 -28.48
C ASN A 127 11.78 -10.61 -26.98
N LEU A 128 12.14 -9.40 -26.61
CA LEU A 128 12.09 -8.95 -25.22
C LEU A 128 10.79 -8.22 -24.94
N THR A 129 10.22 -8.47 -23.75
CA THR A 129 9.04 -7.73 -23.25
C THR A 129 9.44 -7.01 -21.97
N ALA A 130 9.44 -5.67 -22.00
CA ALA A 130 9.65 -4.92 -20.77
C ALA A 130 8.39 -5.01 -19.91
N SER A 131 8.55 -5.36 -18.63
CA SER A 131 7.46 -5.39 -17.65
C SER A 131 7.54 -4.22 -16.67
N GLN A 132 8.74 -3.69 -16.42
CA GLN A 132 9.00 -2.53 -15.58
C GLN A 132 10.20 -1.76 -16.11
N ILE A 133 10.25 -0.46 -15.81
CA ILE A 133 11.37 0.42 -16.14
C ILE A 133 11.58 1.41 -15.00
N SER A 134 12.82 1.75 -14.71
CA SER A 134 13.15 2.79 -13.74
C SER A 134 14.40 3.55 -14.12
N GLY A 135 14.38 4.86 -13.91
CA GLY A 135 15.46 5.77 -14.27
C GLY A 135 16.29 6.21 -13.07
N ASN A 136 17.62 6.18 -13.22
CA ASN A 136 18.55 6.77 -12.27
C ASN A 136 19.55 7.70 -13.00
N GLY A 137 19.36 8.99 -12.88
CA GLY A 137 20.10 9.97 -13.67
C GLY A 137 19.83 9.79 -15.18
N LEU A 138 20.87 9.52 -15.97
CA LEU A 138 20.76 9.22 -17.41
C LEU A 138 20.67 7.74 -17.73
N ALA A 139 20.75 6.88 -16.72
CA ALA A 139 20.69 5.44 -16.88
C ALA A 139 19.25 4.93 -16.65
N LEU A 140 18.82 3.97 -17.45
CA LEU A 140 17.57 3.27 -17.31
C LEU A 140 17.85 1.79 -17.02
N LEU A 141 17.14 1.21 -16.07
CA LEU A 141 17.13 -0.23 -15.83
C LEU A 141 15.72 -0.75 -16.10
N LEU A 142 15.64 -1.86 -16.81
CA LEU A 142 14.38 -2.50 -17.21
C LEU A 142 14.35 -3.93 -16.66
N ILE A 143 13.17 -4.33 -16.21
CA ILE A 143 12.85 -5.74 -16.05
C ILE A 143 12.30 -6.22 -17.39
N VAL A 144 12.97 -7.22 -17.97
CA VAL A 144 12.59 -7.76 -19.28
C VAL A 144 12.33 -9.26 -19.19
N GLN A 145 11.34 -9.70 -19.95
CA GLN A 145 10.97 -11.11 -20.06
C GLN A 145 11.51 -11.69 -21.35
N ASP A 146 12.21 -12.83 -21.23
CA ASP A 146 12.60 -13.69 -22.35
C ASP A 146 12.02 -15.10 -22.09
N GLY A 147 10.77 -15.29 -22.49
CA GLY A 147 10.07 -16.55 -22.32
C GLY A 147 9.48 -16.77 -20.91
N THR A 148 10.14 -17.50 -20.01
CA THR A 148 9.57 -17.96 -18.73
C THR A 148 10.19 -17.34 -17.48
N SER A 149 11.22 -16.56 -17.61
CA SER A 149 11.93 -15.91 -16.49
C SER A 149 12.20 -14.45 -16.81
N ASP A 150 12.32 -13.66 -15.76
CA ASP A 150 12.68 -12.26 -15.88
C ASP A 150 14.19 -12.10 -15.82
N SER A 151 14.67 -11.07 -16.50
CA SER A 151 16.06 -10.64 -16.50
C SER A 151 16.13 -9.11 -16.45
N LEU A 152 17.33 -8.56 -16.31
CA LEU A 152 17.56 -7.13 -16.26
C LEU A 152 18.25 -6.65 -17.53
N ALA A 153 17.85 -5.49 -18.02
CA ALA A 153 18.54 -4.80 -19.11
C ALA A 153 18.82 -3.36 -18.70
N ALA A 154 20.04 -2.88 -18.92
CA ALA A 154 20.41 -1.50 -18.66
C ALA A 154 20.71 -0.75 -19.97
N MET A 155 20.36 0.52 -20.01
CA MET A 155 20.59 1.38 -21.16
C MET A 155 20.78 2.84 -20.74
N TRP A 156 21.41 3.64 -21.60
CA TRP A 156 21.39 5.08 -21.46
C TRP A 156 20.12 5.69 -22.05
N TYR A 157 19.61 6.70 -21.38
CA TYR A 157 18.55 7.53 -21.95
C TYR A 157 19.01 8.17 -23.29
N GLY A 158 18.18 8.03 -24.32
CA GLY A 158 18.50 8.51 -25.67
C GLY A 158 19.38 7.57 -26.49
N ASP A 159 19.79 6.42 -25.94
CA ASP A 159 20.48 5.39 -26.73
C ASP A 159 19.43 4.58 -27.53
N SER A 160 19.63 4.50 -28.83
CA SER A 160 18.73 3.75 -29.71
C SER A 160 19.03 2.23 -29.74
N ASN A 161 20.01 1.78 -29.00
CA ASN A 161 20.44 0.38 -29.04
C ASN A 161 20.80 -0.13 -27.64
N PRO A 162 19.79 -0.34 -26.77
CA PRO A 162 20.05 -0.87 -25.43
C PRO A 162 20.74 -2.22 -25.52
N GLN A 163 21.75 -2.40 -24.71
CA GLN A 163 22.42 -3.67 -24.55
C GLN A 163 21.64 -4.45 -23.47
N PRO A 164 20.89 -5.50 -23.81
CA PRO A 164 20.28 -6.34 -22.79
C PRO A 164 21.41 -6.95 -21.95
N VAL A 165 21.32 -6.75 -20.67
CA VAL A 165 22.26 -7.34 -19.73
C VAL A 165 21.56 -8.53 -19.11
N VAL A 166 21.89 -9.69 -19.58
CA VAL A 166 21.46 -10.94 -18.96
C VAL A 166 22.23 -11.08 -17.67
N SER A 167 21.55 -10.99 -16.53
CA SER A 167 22.13 -11.40 -15.26
C SER A 167 22.31 -12.94 -15.32
N GLU A 168 23.52 -13.41 -15.03
CA GLU A 168 23.81 -14.85 -14.93
C GLU A 168 23.23 -15.46 -13.64
N PHE A 169 21.92 -15.29 -13.42
CA PHE A 169 21.25 -16.05 -12.37
C PHE A 169 20.93 -17.45 -12.92
N GLU A 170 21.45 -18.48 -12.28
CA GLU A 170 21.12 -19.87 -12.59
C GLU A 170 19.68 -20.26 -12.23
N GLU A 171 18.94 -19.34 -11.61
CA GLU A 171 17.65 -19.60 -10.97
C GLU A 171 16.52 -18.78 -11.61
N THR A 172 15.31 -19.33 -11.64
CA THR A 172 14.15 -18.64 -12.20
C THR A 172 13.68 -17.54 -11.25
N MET A 173 13.75 -16.31 -11.70
CA MET A 173 13.24 -15.15 -10.99
C MET A 173 12.02 -14.58 -11.69
N TYR A 174 11.14 -13.99 -10.88
CA TYR A 174 9.98 -13.23 -11.30
C TYR A 174 10.06 -11.87 -10.60
N LEU A 175 10.40 -10.84 -11.35
CA LEU A 175 10.65 -9.50 -10.83
C LEU A 175 9.41 -8.64 -11.08
N GLU A 176 8.92 -7.94 -10.07
CA GLU A 176 7.65 -7.21 -10.16
C GLU A 176 7.79 -5.71 -9.95
N THR A 177 8.84 -5.27 -9.27
CA THR A 177 9.02 -3.85 -8.95
C THR A 177 10.48 -3.45 -8.98
N ILE A 178 10.73 -2.20 -9.31
CA ILE A 178 12.08 -1.62 -9.41
C ILE A 178 12.02 -0.17 -8.94
N MET A 179 13.00 0.25 -8.16
CA MET A 179 13.11 1.60 -7.64
C MET A 179 14.54 2.10 -7.71
N PRO A 180 14.80 3.36 -8.11
CA PRO A 180 16.12 3.95 -8.11
C PRO A 180 16.59 4.18 -6.67
N THR A 181 17.90 4.04 -6.44
CA THR A 181 18.59 4.36 -5.19
C THR A 181 19.74 5.34 -5.46
N GLU A 182 20.44 5.79 -4.44
CA GLU A 182 21.61 6.67 -4.66
C GLU A 182 22.72 6.02 -5.49
N GLU A 183 22.92 4.71 -5.39
CA GLU A 183 24.03 3.99 -6.03
C GLU A 183 23.61 3.12 -7.24
N GLY A 184 22.31 2.94 -7.45
CA GLY A 184 21.78 2.05 -8.51
C GLY A 184 20.28 1.85 -8.41
N TRP A 185 19.83 0.61 -8.29
CA TRP A 185 18.43 0.25 -8.19
C TRP A 185 18.22 -0.87 -7.18
N LEU A 186 17.11 -0.79 -6.47
CA LEU A 186 16.57 -1.89 -5.69
C LEU A 186 15.46 -2.54 -6.50
N ILE A 187 15.42 -3.87 -6.54
CA ILE A 187 14.46 -4.65 -7.32
C ILE A 187 13.79 -5.67 -6.40
N GLY A 188 12.48 -5.77 -6.49
CA GLY A 188 11.66 -6.71 -5.74
C GLY A 188 10.95 -7.71 -6.63
N GLY A 189 10.67 -8.87 -6.08
CA GLY A 189 9.95 -9.93 -6.78
C GLY A 189 9.96 -11.24 -6.02
N SER A 190 10.07 -12.34 -6.74
CA SER A 190 10.19 -13.68 -6.15
C SER A 190 11.23 -14.54 -6.86
N TRP A 191 11.78 -15.44 -6.10
CA TRP A 191 12.68 -16.48 -6.54
C TRP A 191 12.00 -17.84 -6.44
N GLN A 192 12.08 -18.64 -7.48
CA GLN A 192 11.53 -19.98 -7.49
C GLN A 192 12.59 -21.00 -7.11
N ALA A 193 12.37 -21.73 -6.00
CA ALA A 193 13.27 -22.77 -5.56
C ALA A 193 13.40 -23.88 -6.61
N PRO A 194 14.63 -24.40 -6.87
CA PRO A 194 14.81 -25.53 -7.78
C PRO A 194 14.07 -26.77 -7.28
N PRO A 195 13.53 -27.61 -8.17
CA PRO A 195 12.68 -28.75 -7.82
C PRO A 195 13.28 -29.73 -6.80
N ASN A 196 14.59 -29.81 -6.73
CA ASN A 196 15.31 -30.75 -5.86
C ASN A 196 15.61 -30.21 -4.46
N TRP A 197 15.34 -28.94 -4.20
CA TRP A 197 15.74 -28.26 -2.98
C TRP A 197 14.99 -28.76 -1.74
N LEU A 198 13.75 -29.16 -1.89
CA LEU A 198 12.89 -29.66 -0.80
C LEU A 198 12.87 -31.20 -0.69
N GLY A 199 13.69 -31.91 -1.46
CA GLY A 199 13.71 -33.40 -1.45
C GLY A 199 12.45 -34.07 -1.97
N SER A 200 11.50 -33.28 -2.46
CA SER A 200 10.26 -33.69 -3.14
C SER A 200 10.17 -32.92 -4.45
N ASN A 201 9.55 -33.51 -5.45
CA ASN A 201 9.29 -32.83 -6.72
C ASN A 201 7.84 -32.29 -6.70
N PRO A 202 7.58 -31.10 -6.11
CA PRO A 202 6.24 -30.53 -6.06
C PRO A 202 5.80 -30.19 -7.49
N ALA A 203 4.50 -30.33 -7.75
CA ALA A 203 3.91 -29.97 -9.04
C ALA A 203 4.08 -28.46 -9.36
N SER A 204 4.18 -27.65 -8.31
CA SER A 204 4.55 -26.22 -8.38
C SER A 204 5.59 -25.96 -7.29
N PRO A 205 6.84 -25.65 -7.65
CA PRO A 205 7.83 -25.22 -6.67
C PRO A 205 7.41 -23.91 -5.99
N PRO A 206 7.65 -23.77 -4.67
CA PRO A 206 7.32 -22.53 -3.97
C PRO A 206 8.16 -21.37 -4.51
N LYS A 207 7.55 -20.18 -4.48
CA LYS A 207 8.20 -18.91 -4.76
C LYS A 207 8.47 -18.21 -3.43
N TYR A 208 9.67 -17.68 -3.26
CA TYR A 208 10.09 -16.95 -2.08
C TYR A 208 10.31 -15.49 -2.42
N GLU A 209 9.99 -14.60 -1.52
CA GLU A 209 10.26 -13.18 -1.65
C GLU A 209 11.74 -12.93 -1.90
N LEU A 210 12.04 -12.07 -2.87
CA LEU A 210 13.39 -11.74 -3.30
C LEU A 210 13.57 -10.24 -3.38
N ILE A 211 14.67 -9.75 -2.80
CA ILE A 211 15.14 -8.38 -2.94
C ILE A 211 16.56 -8.42 -3.44
N ILE A 212 16.85 -7.76 -4.56
CA ILE A 212 18.16 -7.65 -5.16
C ILE A 212 18.52 -6.18 -5.37
N GLU A 213 19.80 -5.89 -5.38
CA GLU A 213 20.34 -4.59 -5.74
C GLU A 213 21.10 -4.72 -7.06
N ALA A 214 20.94 -3.73 -7.94
CA ALA A 214 21.67 -3.63 -9.19
C ALA A 214 22.44 -2.31 -9.26
N THR A 215 23.71 -2.39 -9.60
CA THR A 215 24.58 -1.23 -9.85
C THR A 215 25.13 -1.27 -11.26
N TRP A 216 25.28 -0.12 -11.91
CA TRP A 216 25.75 -0.06 -13.29
C TRP A 216 26.73 1.08 -13.50
N ASP A 217 27.88 0.78 -14.06
CA ASP A 217 28.93 1.74 -14.40
C ASP A 217 28.79 2.33 -15.81
N GLY A 218 27.75 1.92 -16.55
CA GLY A 218 27.48 2.38 -17.91
C GLY A 218 28.30 1.72 -19.01
N ILE A 219 29.15 0.76 -18.70
CA ILE A 219 30.09 0.11 -19.67
C ILE A 219 29.93 -1.40 -19.68
N ALA A 220 29.95 -2.01 -18.50
CA ALA A 220 29.82 -3.46 -18.34
C ALA A 220 28.35 -3.86 -18.10
N ALA A 221 28.11 -5.15 -17.92
CA ALA A 221 26.85 -5.67 -17.38
C ALA A 221 26.58 -5.10 -15.99
N PRO A 222 25.32 -4.74 -15.59
CA PRO A 222 25.04 -4.38 -14.22
C PRO A 222 25.51 -5.47 -13.27
N ALA A 223 26.17 -5.06 -12.21
CA ALA A 223 26.45 -5.95 -11.09
C ALA A 223 25.16 -6.12 -10.28
N VAL A 224 24.82 -7.35 -9.94
CA VAL A 224 23.61 -7.68 -9.18
C VAL A 224 23.99 -8.43 -7.93
N GLU A 225 23.44 -8.01 -6.79
CA GLU A 225 23.66 -8.64 -5.50
C GLU A 225 22.32 -8.96 -4.83
N VAL A 226 22.22 -10.14 -4.19
CA VAL A 226 21.04 -10.53 -3.42
C VAL A 226 21.12 -9.83 -2.06
N VAL A 227 20.14 -8.95 -1.81
CA VAL A 227 20.00 -8.23 -0.54
C VAL A 227 19.28 -9.10 0.49
N HIS A 228 18.18 -9.76 0.08
CA HIS A 228 17.38 -10.58 0.98
C HIS A 228 16.55 -11.62 0.24
N VAL A 229 16.36 -12.77 0.90
CA VAL A 229 15.37 -13.79 0.53
C VAL A 229 14.45 -14.00 1.72
N GLY A 230 13.17 -13.74 1.51
CA GLY A 230 12.13 -13.77 2.55
C GLY A 230 11.35 -15.07 2.62
N GLY A 231 10.10 -14.96 3.11
CA GLY A 231 9.14 -16.06 3.19
C GLY A 231 8.57 -16.46 1.84
N GLU A 232 7.65 -17.44 1.83
CA GLU A 232 6.92 -17.84 0.61
C GLU A 232 5.97 -16.70 0.20
N GLY A 233 6.26 -16.06 -0.94
CA GLY A 233 5.56 -14.87 -1.37
C GLY A 233 6.28 -14.12 -2.50
N VAL A 234 5.90 -12.87 -2.67
CA VAL A 234 6.40 -11.94 -3.70
C VAL A 234 6.53 -10.55 -3.11
N ILE A 235 7.63 -9.86 -3.39
CA ILE A 235 7.79 -8.42 -3.16
C ILE A 235 7.14 -7.68 -4.33
N HIS A 236 6.13 -6.87 -4.03
CA HIS A 236 5.33 -6.15 -5.02
C HIS A 236 5.47 -4.63 -4.96
N GLY A 237 6.16 -4.08 -3.96
CA GLY A 237 6.36 -2.63 -3.83
C GLY A 237 7.67 -2.31 -3.14
N LEU A 238 8.29 -1.21 -3.56
CA LEU A 238 9.51 -0.64 -3.01
C LEU A 238 9.28 0.85 -2.77
N PHE A 239 9.66 1.36 -1.60
CA PHE A 239 9.43 2.75 -1.22
C PHE A 239 10.65 3.30 -0.49
N GLU A 240 10.95 4.57 -0.73
CA GLU A 240 11.90 5.33 0.06
C GLU A 240 11.23 5.82 1.35
N THR A 241 11.92 5.72 2.47
CA THR A 241 11.46 6.18 3.78
C THR A 241 12.54 7.01 4.45
N SER A 242 12.20 7.70 5.54
CA SER A 242 13.19 8.48 6.31
C SER A 242 14.34 7.65 6.90
N ASP A 243 14.13 6.35 7.08
CA ASP A 243 15.07 5.44 7.76
C ASP A 243 15.75 4.44 6.79
N GLY A 244 15.55 4.60 5.46
CA GLY A 244 16.07 3.76 4.41
C GLY A 244 15.00 3.39 3.40
N TYR A 245 14.92 2.12 2.99
CA TYR A 245 13.95 1.64 2.02
C TYR A 245 12.99 0.64 2.65
N LEU A 246 11.77 0.60 2.16
CA LEU A 246 10.76 -0.36 2.56
C LEU A 246 10.40 -1.25 1.37
N ALA A 247 10.54 -2.56 1.53
CA ALA A 247 10.09 -3.55 0.56
C ALA A 247 8.82 -4.24 1.09
N THR A 248 7.72 -4.13 0.35
CA THR A 248 6.42 -4.67 0.77
C THR A 248 6.13 -5.97 0.04
N GLY A 249 5.77 -7.00 0.79
CA GLY A 249 5.55 -8.33 0.24
C GLY A 249 4.28 -9.01 0.74
N THR A 250 3.94 -10.10 0.06
CA THR A 250 2.77 -10.91 0.39
C THR A 250 2.98 -11.79 1.61
N SER A 251 4.23 -12.10 1.96
CA SER A 251 4.58 -12.82 3.20
C SER A 251 4.92 -11.86 4.32
N ASP A 252 5.78 -10.88 4.06
CA ASP A 252 6.18 -9.88 5.05
C ASP A 252 6.55 -8.55 4.36
N THR A 253 6.80 -7.54 5.17
CA THR A 253 7.36 -6.26 4.76
C THR A 253 8.70 -6.06 5.44
N TYR A 254 9.69 -5.55 4.71
CA TYR A 254 11.07 -5.45 5.14
C TYR A 254 11.55 -4.01 5.15
N LEU A 255 12.07 -3.55 6.28
CA LEU A 255 12.81 -2.30 6.36
C LEU A 255 14.28 -2.58 6.03
N ILE A 256 14.79 -1.92 5.00
CA ILE A 256 16.14 -2.08 4.46
C ILE A 256 16.94 -0.83 4.84
N SER A 257 17.99 -1.03 5.61
CA SER A 257 18.97 0.00 5.95
C SER A 257 20.35 -0.40 5.42
N GLU A 258 21.32 0.50 5.42
CA GLU A 258 22.69 0.23 4.98
C GLU A 258 23.33 -1.04 5.60
N LYS A 259 22.84 -1.49 6.75
CA LYS A 259 23.47 -2.56 7.55
C LYS A 259 22.59 -3.76 7.82
N SER A 260 21.30 -3.69 7.57
CA SER A 260 20.37 -4.75 7.95
C SER A 260 19.08 -4.70 7.16
N VAL A 261 18.50 -5.88 6.98
CA VAL A 261 17.12 -6.06 6.52
C VAL A 261 16.34 -6.61 7.71
N GLU A 262 15.29 -5.91 8.11
CA GLU A 262 14.44 -6.25 9.25
C GLU A 262 13.00 -6.49 8.80
N ALA A 263 12.46 -7.67 9.11
CA ALA A 263 11.06 -7.99 8.86
C ALA A 263 10.18 -7.32 9.93
N ILE A 264 9.13 -6.62 9.51
CA ILE A 264 8.24 -5.90 10.43
C ILE A 264 6.98 -6.70 10.81
N GLY A 265 6.78 -7.89 10.26
CA GLY A 265 5.69 -8.80 10.61
C GLY A 265 4.33 -8.38 10.03
N ILE A 266 4.32 -7.64 8.94
CA ILE A 266 3.09 -7.19 8.26
C ILE A 266 3.18 -7.55 6.78
N SER A 267 2.22 -8.34 6.33
CA SER A 267 2.04 -8.66 4.91
C SER A 267 1.04 -7.70 4.26
N SER A 268 1.21 -7.45 2.97
CA SER A 268 0.28 -6.64 2.18
C SER A 268 0.03 -7.26 0.80
N ARG A 269 -1.06 -6.88 0.18
CA ARG A 269 -1.40 -7.24 -1.20
C ARG A 269 -0.94 -6.17 -2.17
N VAL A 270 -1.13 -4.92 -1.78
CA VAL A 270 -0.62 -3.72 -2.46
C VAL A 270 -0.19 -2.69 -1.44
N ALA A 271 0.64 -1.77 -1.85
CA ALA A 271 1.09 -0.65 -1.04
C ALA A 271 1.23 0.61 -1.89
N THR A 272 1.17 1.76 -1.26
CA THR A 272 1.48 3.07 -1.87
C THR A 272 2.01 4.00 -0.80
N ASP A 273 2.85 4.93 -1.18
CA ASP A 273 3.27 6.03 -0.33
C ASP A 273 2.26 7.19 -0.39
N ASP A 274 2.21 7.97 0.68
CA ASP A 274 1.47 9.21 0.72
C ASP A 274 2.41 10.42 0.58
N LYS A 275 1.85 11.62 0.40
CA LYS A 275 2.64 12.87 0.29
C LYS A 275 3.46 13.22 1.54
N ASN A 276 3.25 12.54 2.65
CA ASN A 276 3.95 12.77 3.91
C ASN A 276 5.09 11.76 4.14
N GLY A 277 5.37 10.89 3.17
CA GLY A 277 6.39 9.85 3.25
C GLY A 277 5.98 8.65 4.12
N ASN A 278 4.68 8.46 4.34
CA ASN A 278 4.19 7.24 4.98
C ASN A 278 3.78 6.23 3.92
N VAL A 279 4.08 4.96 4.14
CA VAL A 279 3.68 3.86 3.26
C VAL A 279 2.44 3.16 3.83
N TRP A 280 1.40 3.08 3.03
CA TRP A 280 0.13 2.46 3.36
C TRP A 280 0.07 1.05 2.80
N LEU A 281 -0.18 0.08 3.68
CA LEU A 281 -0.17 -1.35 3.39
C LEU A 281 -1.60 -1.89 3.42
N PHE A 282 -2.11 -2.34 2.29
CA PHE A 282 -3.46 -2.91 2.16
C PHE A 282 -3.38 -4.42 2.10
N GLY A 283 -4.15 -5.07 2.98
CA GLY A 283 -4.29 -6.54 2.99
C GLY A 283 -5.23 -7.05 1.91
N ASP A 284 -5.60 -8.33 2.00
CA ASP A 284 -6.51 -8.98 1.06
C ASP A 284 -7.98 -8.61 1.33
N ILE A 285 -8.88 -9.01 0.42
CA ILE A 285 -10.34 -8.86 0.57
C ILE A 285 -10.80 -9.38 1.94
N GLY A 286 -11.67 -8.63 2.60
CA GLY A 286 -12.12 -8.92 3.97
C GLY A 286 -11.23 -8.36 5.08
N SER A 287 -10.06 -7.78 4.78
CA SER A 287 -9.22 -7.08 5.75
C SER A 287 -9.99 -5.92 6.38
N LYS A 288 -9.87 -5.79 7.70
CA LYS A 288 -10.54 -4.76 8.50
C LYS A 288 -9.62 -3.62 8.91
N THR A 289 -8.36 -3.73 8.55
CA THR A 289 -7.32 -2.78 8.95
C THR A 289 -6.42 -2.47 7.77
N VAL A 290 -5.81 -1.30 7.84
CA VAL A 290 -4.70 -0.87 7.01
C VAL A 290 -3.52 -0.57 7.93
N ALA A 291 -2.32 -0.97 7.54
CA ALA A 291 -1.11 -0.59 8.27
C ALA A 291 -0.45 0.59 7.56
N ILE A 292 0.17 1.45 8.35
CA ILE A 292 0.85 2.65 7.88
C ILE A 292 2.23 2.65 8.52
N VAL A 293 3.24 2.69 7.68
CA VAL A 293 4.65 2.70 8.08
C VAL A 293 5.20 4.09 7.86
N SER A 294 5.74 4.69 8.92
CA SER A 294 6.40 6.00 8.90
C SER A 294 7.82 5.82 9.44
N GLY A 295 8.80 5.68 8.55
CA GLY A 295 10.14 5.24 8.95
C GLY A 295 10.08 3.88 9.64
N SER A 296 10.49 3.82 10.91
CA SER A 296 10.43 2.62 11.76
C SER A 296 9.13 2.52 12.60
N GLU A 297 8.27 3.54 12.59
CA GLU A 297 7.01 3.53 13.32
C GLU A 297 5.89 2.89 12.50
N ILE A 298 5.15 1.98 13.12
CA ILE A 298 4.04 1.26 12.49
C ILE A 298 2.75 1.60 13.23
N THR A 299 1.77 2.07 12.50
CA THR A 299 0.41 2.32 13.00
C THR A 299 -0.57 1.45 12.25
N VAL A 300 -1.47 0.78 12.99
CA VAL A 300 -2.55 -0.02 12.38
C VAL A 300 -3.87 0.69 12.63
N GLU A 301 -4.55 1.02 11.53
CA GLU A 301 -5.83 1.73 11.56
C GLU A 301 -6.97 0.81 11.14
N LYS A 302 -8.13 1.00 11.76
CA LYS A 302 -9.34 0.21 11.50
C LYS A 302 -10.14 0.86 10.37
N LEU A 303 -10.48 0.07 9.36
CA LEU A 303 -11.38 0.51 8.29
C LEU A 303 -12.84 0.54 8.80
N PRO A 304 -13.67 1.49 8.33
CA PRO A 304 -15.09 1.55 8.70
C PRO A 304 -15.87 0.32 8.22
N GLU A 305 -15.46 -0.25 7.10
CA GLU A 305 -15.97 -1.52 6.56
C GLU A 305 -14.79 -2.40 6.11
N PRO A 306 -14.92 -3.74 6.16
CA PRO A 306 -13.91 -4.63 5.60
C PRO A 306 -13.72 -4.36 4.11
N LEU A 307 -12.49 -4.54 3.61
CA LEU A 307 -12.19 -4.43 2.19
C LEU A 307 -13.13 -5.33 1.37
N LYS A 308 -13.83 -4.74 0.41
CA LYS A 308 -14.79 -5.43 -0.48
C LYS A 308 -14.12 -5.96 -1.75
N ILE A 309 -12.87 -5.57 -1.98
CA ILE A 309 -12.09 -5.91 -3.17
C ILE A 309 -10.80 -6.63 -2.77
N THR A 310 -10.30 -7.46 -3.67
CA THR A 310 -8.91 -7.92 -3.69
C THR A 310 -8.08 -6.82 -4.33
N PRO A 311 -7.27 -6.07 -3.57
CA PRO A 311 -6.49 -4.99 -4.13
C PRO A 311 -5.46 -5.51 -5.14
N THR A 312 -5.33 -4.83 -6.27
CA THR A 312 -4.33 -5.10 -7.31
C THR A 312 -3.42 -3.93 -7.58
N PHE A 313 -3.87 -2.72 -7.27
CA PHE A 313 -3.12 -1.49 -7.46
C PHE A 313 -3.54 -0.44 -6.43
N ALA A 314 -2.58 0.37 -5.97
CA ALA A 314 -2.84 1.52 -5.12
C ALA A 314 -1.93 2.68 -5.52
N THR A 315 -2.44 3.90 -5.46
CA THR A 315 -1.70 5.12 -5.77
C THR A 315 -2.21 6.29 -4.92
N CYS A 316 -1.38 7.31 -4.73
CA CYS A 316 -1.74 8.54 -4.05
C CYS A 316 -1.62 9.72 -5.02
N ASP A 317 -2.67 10.52 -5.13
CA ASP A 317 -2.66 11.72 -5.97
C ASP A 317 -2.03 12.94 -5.25
N GLU A 318 -1.95 14.07 -5.97
CA GLU A 318 -1.34 15.30 -5.44
C GLU A 318 -2.09 15.88 -4.24
N ASP A 319 -3.36 15.63 -4.09
CA ASP A 319 -4.20 16.11 -2.99
C ASP A 319 -4.09 15.19 -1.75
N GLY A 320 -3.36 14.08 -1.84
CA GLY A 320 -3.19 13.09 -0.78
C GLY A 320 -4.36 12.09 -0.71
N MET A 321 -5.13 11.97 -1.79
CA MET A 321 -6.13 10.90 -1.91
C MET A 321 -5.47 9.62 -2.38
N ILE A 322 -5.51 8.60 -1.54
CA ILE A 322 -5.07 7.25 -1.86
C ILE A 322 -6.23 6.53 -2.55
N SER A 323 -6.04 6.10 -3.78
CA SER A 323 -6.99 5.27 -4.53
C SER A 323 -6.50 3.83 -4.59
N VAL A 324 -7.36 2.89 -4.19
CA VAL A 324 -7.09 1.45 -4.22
C VAL A 324 -8.05 0.80 -5.18
N HIS A 325 -7.50 0.08 -6.15
CA HIS A 325 -8.22 -0.59 -7.22
C HIS A 325 -8.11 -2.10 -7.09
N GLY A 326 -9.12 -2.81 -7.54
CA GLY A 326 -9.13 -4.26 -7.51
C GLY A 326 -10.44 -4.85 -8.03
N SER A 327 -10.65 -6.13 -7.77
CA SER A 327 -11.89 -6.83 -8.10
C SER A 327 -12.54 -7.42 -6.87
N ASP A 328 -13.86 -7.51 -6.88
CA ASP A 328 -14.63 -8.19 -5.84
C ASP A 328 -14.67 -9.72 -6.07
N TYR A 329 -15.42 -10.45 -5.23
CA TYR A 329 -15.60 -11.90 -5.37
C TYR A 329 -16.31 -12.35 -6.67
N SER A 330 -16.88 -11.41 -7.42
CA SER A 330 -17.56 -11.64 -8.70
C SER A 330 -16.71 -11.23 -9.90
N ASP A 331 -15.43 -10.89 -9.67
CA ASP A 331 -14.51 -10.31 -10.64
C ASP A 331 -14.99 -8.95 -11.19
N GLU A 332 -15.92 -8.29 -10.48
CA GLU A 332 -16.34 -6.94 -10.83
C GLU A 332 -15.29 -5.92 -10.36
N ILE A 333 -14.84 -5.08 -11.29
CA ILE A 333 -13.84 -4.05 -11.02
C ILE A 333 -14.45 -2.98 -10.12
N SER A 334 -13.76 -2.66 -9.04
CA SER A 334 -14.17 -1.64 -8.09
C SER A 334 -12.96 -0.94 -7.49
N ALA A 335 -13.22 0.22 -6.88
CA ALA A 335 -12.19 0.99 -6.21
C ALA A 335 -12.77 1.70 -4.99
N PHE A 336 -11.91 2.06 -4.06
CA PHE A 336 -12.21 2.99 -2.98
C PHE A 336 -11.05 3.98 -2.80
N SER A 337 -11.33 5.10 -2.18
CA SER A 337 -10.32 6.11 -1.89
C SER A 337 -10.30 6.47 -0.40
N ILE A 338 -9.13 6.89 0.06
CA ILE A 338 -8.87 7.33 1.43
C ILE A 338 -8.16 8.67 1.38
N ASP A 339 -8.71 9.67 2.06
CA ASP A 339 -8.01 10.94 2.27
C ASP A 339 -6.95 10.74 3.37
N SER A 340 -5.69 10.68 2.99
CA SER A 340 -4.56 10.51 3.92
C SER A 340 -4.42 11.68 4.90
N ASN A 341 -4.96 12.86 4.56
CA ASN A 341 -4.91 14.07 5.38
C ASN A 341 -6.08 14.17 6.37
N ALA A 342 -7.18 13.39 6.18
CA ALA A 342 -8.37 13.47 7.02
C ALA A 342 -8.16 13.05 8.48
N ARG A 343 -7.00 12.49 8.82
CA ARG A 343 -6.67 11.86 10.12
C ARG A 343 -6.28 12.83 11.23
N THR A 344 -5.90 14.05 10.92
CA THR A 344 -5.04 14.87 11.81
C THR A 344 -5.71 15.45 13.04
N SER A 345 -7.04 15.53 13.14
CA SER A 345 -7.69 16.27 14.23
C SER A 345 -8.35 15.42 15.33
N ILE A 346 -8.87 14.24 15.01
CA ILE A 346 -9.67 13.44 15.96
C ILE A 346 -8.84 12.31 16.59
N THR A 347 -7.96 11.67 15.82
CA THR A 347 -7.15 10.54 16.33
C THR A 347 -6.13 10.94 17.38
N SER A 348 -5.58 12.16 17.32
CA SER A 348 -4.65 12.68 18.34
C SER A 348 -5.33 12.92 19.69
N LEU A 349 -6.64 13.18 19.71
CA LEU A 349 -7.45 13.41 20.92
C LEU A 349 -8.06 12.12 21.48
N ARG A 350 -8.06 11.02 20.72
CA ARG A 350 -8.72 9.77 21.07
C ARG A 350 -8.27 9.22 22.41
N GLY A 351 -6.98 9.11 22.65
CA GLY A 351 -6.47 8.60 23.94
C GLY A 351 -6.94 9.40 25.13
N ILE A 352 -7.11 10.73 24.98
CA ILE A 352 -7.63 11.62 26.02
C ILE A 352 -9.13 11.39 26.21
N LEU A 353 -9.89 11.23 25.12
CA LEU A 353 -11.33 10.98 25.16
C LEU A 353 -11.63 9.61 25.77
N ASP A 354 -10.91 8.57 25.41
CA ASP A 354 -11.01 7.22 25.97
C ASP A 354 -10.71 7.23 27.48
N LEU A 355 -9.59 7.85 27.87
CA LEU A 355 -9.22 7.98 29.28
C LEU A 355 -10.28 8.78 30.06
N GLY A 356 -10.77 9.88 29.50
CA GLY A 356 -11.82 10.69 30.09
C GLY A 356 -13.13 9.91 30.27
N PHE A 357 -13.55 9.14 29.26
CA PHE A 357 -14.72 8.29 29.31
C PHE A 357 -14.60 7.19 30.35
N ILE A 358 -13.44 6.49 30.42
CA ILE A 358 -13.17 5.45 31.42
C ILE A 358 -13.22 6.04 32.84
N LEU A 359 -12.57 7.18 33.08
CA LEU A 359 -12.55 7.83 34.38
C LEU A 359 -13.94 8.26 34.85
N VAL A 360 -14.72 8.90 33.96
CA VAL A 360 -16.09 9.32 34.27
C VAL A 360 -16.98 8.10 34.55
N SER A 361 -16.89 7.07 33.71
CA SER A 361 -17.65 5.82 33.88
C SER A 361 -17.34 5.13 35.21
N LEU A 362 -16.05 5.02 35.57
CA LEU A 362 -15.61 4.43 36.84
C LEU A 362 -16.10 5.26 38.04
N LEU A 363 -16.06 6.60 37.96
CA LEU A 363 -16.49 7.47 39.04
C LEU A 363 -18.02 7.32 39.28
N VAL A 364 -18.81 7.33 38.20
CA VAL A 364 -20.27 7.16 38.30
C VAL A 364 -20.63 5.78 38.82
N LEU A 365 -19.98 4.71 38.30
CA LEU A 365 -20.19 3.33 38.80
C LEU A 365 -19.80 3.20 40.27
N SER A 366 -18.75 3.87 40.71
CA SER A 366 -18.33 3.86 42.14
C SER A 366 -19.36 4.54 43.02
N ILE A 367 -19.94 5.70 42.61
CA ILE A 367 -20.99 6.40 43.34
C ILE A 367 -22.25 5.52 43.40
N MET A 368 -22.64 4.90 42.28
CA MET A 368 -23.81 4.02 42.22
C MET A 368 -23.62 2.78 43.08
N GLY A 369 -22.46 2.15 43.03
CA GLY A 369 -22.12 1.01 43.88
C GLY A 369 -22.13 1.35 45.39
N TRP A 370 -21.66 2.55 45.73
CA TRP A 370 -21.73 3.05 47.11
C TRP A 370 -23.21 3.23 47.55
N ASN A 371 -24.03 3.84 46.74
CA ASN A 371 -25.43 4.06 47.06
C ASN A 371 -26.18 2.72 47.22
N ILE A 372 -25.96 1.77 46.34
CA ILE A 372 -26.52 0.41 46.45
C ILE A 372 -26.06 -0.28 47.75
N THR A 373 -24.78 -0.19 48.09
CA THR A 373 -24.25 -0.80 49.30
C THR A 373 -24.83 -0.15 50.55
N ASP A 374 -25.03 1.16 50.54
CA ASP A 374 -25.63 1.89 51.67
C ASP A 374 -27.13 1.58 51.85
N ALA A 375 -27.88 1.46 50.72
CA ALA A 375 -29.25 1.02 50.72
C ALA A 375 -29.46 -0.40 51.25
N ILE A 376 -28.55 -1.36 50.88
CA ILE A 376 -28.57 -2.69 51.42
C ILE A 376 -28.29 -2.70 52.94
N ARG A 377 -27.31 -1.88 53.41
CA ARG A 377 -27.01 -1.76 54.82
C ARG A 377 -28.12 -1.19 55.65
N LYS A 378 -28.94 -0.30 55.09
CA LYS A 378 -30.09 0.33 55.76
C LYS A 378 -31.35 -0.53 55.70
N GLY A 379 -31.33 -1.66 54.96
CA GLY A 379 -32.50 -2.53 54.80
C GLY A 379 -33.58 -1.96 53.90
N GLU A 380 -33.24 -1.01 53.06
CA GLU A 380 -34.21 -0.26 52.21
C GLU A 380 -34.39 -0.92 50.79
N VAL A 381 -33.87 -2.12 50.62
CA VAL A 381 -33.79 -2.75 49.26
C VAL A 381 -34.94 -3.74 49.01
N PHE A 382 -36.04 -3.68 49.74
CA PHE A 382 -37.24 -4.46 49.33
C PHE A 382 -38.52 -3.81 49.86
#